data_81b141be3e9363e6d0286f7945b21163
#
_entry.id   81b141be3e9363e6d0286f7945b21163
#
_cell.length_a   1.000
_cell.length_b   1.000
_cell.length_c   1.000
_cell.angle_alpha   90.00
_cell.angle_beta   90.00
_cell.angle_gamma   90.00
#
_symmetry.space_group_name_H-M   'P 1'
#
loop_
_entity.id
_entity.type
_entity.pdbx_description
1 polymer ?
#
loop_
_entity_poly.entity_id
_entity_poly.type
_entity_poly.pdbx_seq_one_letter_code
_entity_poly.pdbx_strand_id
1 'polypeptide(L)'
;LEILLAEPHPTPALALIADLGLLPAICPGLEWSEQIGSYLMEIEGQLAWYQLEHIGPPPEPWILFLAGLSLAAGNDAISDLAQRLQLGGPLNDLFLALPAAVDEMKKAANSGLSLSQQAQVLDQHPTETLLLAMSDLPLQLRRSLAAAAVAAARVQLPVTGQDLLDGGVSPGPHIGRALRLTRDALIDDMIAAEEALGWALQTARSLEVETSV
;
A
#
# COMPACT_ATOMS: atom_id res chain seq x y z
N LEU A 1 -5.33 19.20 -15.88
CA LEU A 1 -4.36 18.59 -14.98
C LEU A 1 -4.48 17.06 -15.01
N GLU A 2 -5.67 16.49 -14.76
CA GLU A 2 -5.91 15.04 -14.78
C GLU A 2 -5.36 14.36 -16.03
N ILE A 3 -5.69 14.85 -17.23
CA ILE A 3 -5.19 14.30 -18.51
C ILE A 3 -3.66 14.27 -18.55
N LEU A 4 -3.01 15.31 -18.08
CA LEU A 4 -1.55 15.41 -18.07
C LEU A 4 -0.93 14.41 -17.09
N LEU A 5 -1.51 14.31 -15.89
CA LEU A 5 -1.02 13.38 -14.85
C LEU A 5 -1.39 11.91 -15.13
N ALA A 6 -2.32 11.67 -16.05
CA ALA A 6 -2.66 10.32 -16.51
C ALA A 6 -1.75 9.78 -17.63
N GLU A 7 -0.86 10.63 -18.17
CA GLU A 7 0.14 10.17 -19.15
C GLU A 7 1.10 9.14 -18.54
N PRO A 8 1.65 8.21 -19.33
CA PRO A 8 2.59 7.20 -18.84
C PRO A 8 3.86 7.79 -18.19
N HIS A 9 4.30 8.96 -18.68
CA HIS A 9 5.48 9.68 -18.21
C HIS A 9 5.18 11.17 -18.03
N PRO A 10 4.49 11.58 -16.94
CA PRO A 10 4.09 12.97 -16.76
C PRO A 10 5.24 13.87 -16.31
N THR A 11 6.35 13.34 -15.81
CA THR A 11 7.46 14.10 -15.24
C THR A 11 8.04 15.13 -16.20
N PRO A 12 8.32 14.84 -17.50
CA PRO A 12 8.83 15.86 -18.43
C PRO A 12 7.84 17.00 -18.67
N ALA A 13 6.54 16.71 -18.72
CA ALA A 13 5.51 17.73 -18.88
C ALA A 13 5.38 18.61 -17.63
N LEU A 14 5.53 18.05 -16.45
CA LEU A 14 5.55 18.79 -15.18
C LEU A 14 6.78 19.68 -15.07
N ALA A 15 7.97 19.23 -15.53
CA ALA A 15 9.16 20.06 -15.60
C ALA A 15 8.94 21.27 -16.52
N LEU A 16 8.34 21.08 -17.69
CA LEU A 16 8.00 22.17 -18.60
C LEU A 16 7.00 23.16 -17.95
N ILE A 17 5.99 22.69 -17.25
CA ILE A 17 5.04 23.53 -16.51
C ILE A 17 5.77 24.36 -15.43
N ALA A 18 6.75 23.77 -14.77
CA ALA A 18 7.59 24.46 -13.79
C ALA A 18 8.43 25.56 -14.44
N ASP A 19 9.10 25.28 -15.56
CA ASP A 19 9.88 26.23 -16.34
C ASP A 19 9.04 27.43 -16.83
N LEU A 20 7.77 27.19 -17.11
CA LEU A 20 6.81 28.22 -17.49
C LEU A 20 6.26 29.01 -16.29
N GLY A 21 6.65 28.68 -15.06
CA GLY A 21 6.18 29.33 -13.83
C GLY A 21 4.72 29.01 -13.48
N LEU A 22 4.15 27.93 -14.04
CA LEU A 22 2.75 27.58 -13.84
C LEU A 22 2.52 26.58 -12.69
N LEU A 23 3.58 25.97 -12.17
CA LEU A 23 3.49 24.95 -11.12
C LEU A 23 2.82 25.47 -9.82
N PRO A 24 3.10 26.71 -9.33
CA PRO A 24 2.41 27.24 -8.15
C PRO A 24 0.90 27.45 -8.34
N ALA A 25 0.43 27.55 -9.60
CA ALA A 25 -1.01 27.60 -9.88
C ALA A 25 -1.68 26.23 -9.68
N ILE A 26 -0.93 25.14 -9.79
CA ILE A 26 -1.39 23.77 -9.57
C ILE A 26 -1.23 23.39 -8.09
N CYS A 27 -0.01 23.49 -7.59
CA CYS A 27 0.36 23.10 -6.23
C CYS A 27 1.11 24.26 -5.56
N PRO A 28 0.41 25.11 -4.76
CA PRO A 28 1.01 26.22 -4.05
C PRO A 28 2.12 25.72 -3.11
N GLY A 29 3.22 26.49 -3.06
CA GLY A 29 4.37 26.15 -2.21
C GLY A 29 5.32 25.12 -2.82
N LEU A 30 4.98 24.51 -3.96
CA LEU A 30 5.88 23.60 -4.66
C LEU A 30 6.84 24.39 -5.56
N GLU A 31 8.12 24.32 -5.23
CA GLU A 31 9.21 24.78 -6.08
C GLU A 31 9.86 23.59 -6.75
N TRP A 32 9.93 23.60 -8.09
CA TRP A 32 10.52 22.49 -8.83
C TRP A 32 12.01 22.35 -8.53
N SER A 33 12.44 21.13 -8.34
CA SER A 33 13.86 20.77 -8.17
C SER A 33 14.16 19.43 -8.87
N GLU A 34 15.45 19.16 -9.11
CA GLU A 34 15.88 17.86 -9.62
C GLU A 34 15.48 16.70 -8.69
N GLN A 35 15.40 16.95 -7.38
CA GLN A 35 14.94 15.96 -6.41
C GLN A 35 13.47 15.60 -6.61
N ILE A 36 12.61 16.61 -6.87
CA ILE A 36 11.19 16.37 -7.16
C ILE A 36 11.05 15.61 -8.48
N GLY A 37 11.79 16.01 -9.52
CA GLY A 37 11.79 15.29 -10.79
C GLY A 37 12.23 13.81 -10.62
N SER A 38 13.28 13.57 -9.85
CA SER A 38 13.75 12.22 -9.54
C SER A 38 12.72 11.41 -8.75
N TYR A 39 12.06 12.02 -7.76
CA TYR A 39 11.01 11.38 -6.98
C TYR A 39 9.81 10.97 -7.85
N LEU A 40 9.38 11.86 -8.77
CA LEU A 40 8.29 11.53 -9.70
C LEU A 40 8.67 10.40 -10.68
N MET A 41 9.91 10.38 -11.17
CA MET A 41 10.42 9.25 -11.98
C MET A 41 10.45 7.94 -11.20
N GLU A 42 10.77 7.99 -9.90
CA GLU A 42 10.66 6.79 -9.04
C GLU A 42 9.21 6.34 -8.91
N ILE A 43 8.23 7.26 -8.78
CA ILE A 43 6.80 6.92 -8.79
C ILE A 43 6.40 6.21 -10.08
N GLU A 44 6.85 6.71 -11.25
CA GLU A 44 6.63 6.05 -12.55
C GLU A 44 7.17 4.60 -12.53
N GLY A 45 8.40 4.44 -12.02
CA GLY A 45 9.03 3.13 -11.89
C GLY A 45 8.28 2.17 -10.96
N GLN A 46 7.79 2.67 -9.81
CA GLN A 46 7.00 1.86 -8.87
C GLN A 46 5.64 1.47 -9.45
N LEU A 47 4.97 2.38 -10.17
CA LEU A 47 3.71 2.07 -10.84
C LEU A 47 3.88 0.98 -11.90
N ALA A 48 4.92 1.10 -12.73
CA ALA A 48 5.26 0.10 -13.75
C ALA A 48 5.58 -1.26 -13.11
N TRP A 49 6.36 -1.29 -12.03
CA TRP A 49 6.64 -2.50 -11.28
C TRP A 49 5.36 -3.15 -10.74
N TYR A 50 4.46 -2.37 -10.12
CA TYR A 50 3.21 -2.87 -9.55
C TYR A 50 2.33 -3.55 -10.60
N GLN A 51 2.25 -2.94 -11.79
CA GLN A 51 1.51 -3.48 -12.93
C GLN A 51 2.16 -4.78 -13.47
N LEU A 52 3.48 -4.82 -13.59
CA LEU A 52 4.22 -6.00 -14.07
C LEU A 52 4.11 -7.19 -13.13
N GLU A 53 4.13 -6.96 -11.83
CA GLU A 53 3.99 -8.02 -10.81
C GLU A 53 2.55 -8.51 -10.63
N HIS A 54 1.57 -7.84 -11.26
CA HIS A 54 0.14 -8.18 -11.16
C HIS A 54 -0.36 -8.28 -9.71
N ILE A 55 0.09 -7.37 -8.85
CA ILE A 55 -0.22 -7.37 -7.40
C ILE A 55 -1.70 -7.13 -7.16
N GLY A 56 -2.33 -6.28 -8.00
CA GLY A 56 -3.73 -5.93 -7.90
C GLY A 56 -4.13 -4.91 -8.96
N PRO A 57 -5.33 -4.34 -8.88
CA PRO A 57 -5.72 -3.24 -9.74
C PRO A 57 -4.79 -2.04 -9.47
N PRO A 58 -4.17 -1.46 -10.51
CA PRO A 58 -3.31 -0.30 -10.31
C PRO A 58 -4.14 0.92 -9.89
N PRO A 59 -3.56 1.84 -9.12
CA PRO A 59 -4.20 3.09 -8.79
C PRO A 59 -4.36 3.96 -10.06
N GLU A 60 -5.28 4.93 -10.00
CA GLU A 60 -5.42 5.93 -11.06
C GLU A 60 -4.14 6.79 -11.13
N PRO A 61 -3.42 6.84 -12.26
CA PRO A 61 -2.13 7.51 -12.34
C PRO A 61 -2.19 8.98 -11.92
N TRP A 62 -3.24 9.71 -12.32
CA TRP A 62 -3.38 11.12 -11.97
C TRP A 62 -3.51 11.36 -10.46
N ILE A 63 -4.18 10.46 -9.72
CA ILE A 63 -4.28 10.51 -8.25
C ILE A 63 -2.91 10.29 -7.64
N LEU A 64 -2.19 9.26 -8.10
CA LEU A 64 -0.87 8.92 -7.60
C LEU A 64 0.14 10.06 -7.79
N PHE A 65 0.21 10.66 -9.00
CA PHE A 65 1.12 11.76 -9.28
C PHE A 65 0.72 13.05 -8.56
N LEU A 66 -0.57 13.34 -8.43
CA LEU A 66 -1.05 14.50 -7.67
C LEU A 66 -0.70 14.35 -6.18
N ALA A 67 -0.88 13.13 -5.63
CA ALA A 67 -0.48 12.81 -4.27
C ALA A 67 1.04 12.95 -4.07
N GLY A 68 1.85 12.47 -5.00
CA GLY A 68 3.30 12.64 -4.99
C GLY A 68 3.73 14.11 -5.00
N LEU A 69 3.14 14.93 -5.87
CA LEU A 69 3.38 16.38 -5.90
C LEU A 69 2.99 17.06 -4.60
N SER A 70 1.84 16.69 -4.01
CA SER A 70 1.38 17.28 -2.76
C SER A 70 2.30 16.95 -1.59
N LEU A 71 2.79 15.70 -1.49
CA LEU A 71 3.78 15.29 -0.50
C LEU A 71 5.11 16.05 -0.65
N ALA A 72 5.56 16.24 -1.89
CA ALA A 72 6.77 16.99 -2.19
C ALA A 72 6.66 18.49 -1.82
N ALA A 73 5.45 19.06 -1.90
CA ALA A 73 5.18 20.43 -1.49
C ALA A 73 5.03 20.63 0.03
N GLY A 74 4.91 19.52 0.78
CA GLY A 74 4.76 19.53 2.24
C GLY A 74 3.31 19.45 2.73
N ASN A 75 3.16 19.18 4.02
CA ASN A 75 1.86 18.87 4.60
C ASN A 75 0.83 20.01 4.50
N ASP A 76 1.27 21.26 4.61
CA ASP A 76 0.36 22.42 4.51
C ASP A 76 -0.22 22.55 3.09
N ALA A 77 0.56 22.21 2.07
CA ALA A 77 0.12 22.25 0.67
C ALA A 77 -0.95 21.19 0.34
N ILE A 78 -0.99 20.08 1.07
CA ILE A 78 -1.99 19.01 0.84
C ILE A 78 -3.40 19.54 1.09
N SER A 79 -3.63 20.22 2.22
CA SER A 79 -4.93 20.78 2.57
C SER A 79 -5.36 21.87 1.58
N ASP A 80 -4.44 22.74 1.20
CA ASP A 80 -4.70 23.82 0.23
C ASP A 80 -5.03 23.24 -1.16
N LEU A 81 -4.30 22.21 -1.59
CA LEU A 81 -4.53 21.54 -2.85
C LEU A 81 -5.91 20.84 -2.87
N ALA A 82 -6.23 20.08 -1.82
CA ALA A 82 -7.50 19.40 -1.70
C ALA A 82 -8.69 20.36 -1.76
N GLN A 83 -8.58 21.51 -1.10
CA GLN A 83 -9.60 22.55 -1.12
C GLN A 83 -9.71 23.22 -2.51
N ARG A 84 -8.60 23.60 -3.13
CA ARG A 84 -8.57 24.27 -4.43
C ARG A 84 -9.11 23.41 -5.57
N LEU A 85 -8.76 22.12 -5.57
CA LEU A 85 -9.24 21.16 -6.56
C LEU A 85 -10.63 20.63 -6.23
N GLN A 86 -11.21 21.05 -5.09
CA GLN A 86 -12.50 20.58 -4.61
C GLN A 86 -12.59 19.04 -4.58
N LEU A 87 -11.51 18.41 -4.08
CA LEU A 87 -11.47 16.96 -3.97
C LEU A 87 -12.61 16.50 -3.08
N GLY A 88 -13.51 15.68 -3.65
CA GLY A 88 -14.70 15.22 -2.92
C GLY A 88 -14.39 14.01 -2.02
N GLY A 89 -15.12 13.92 -0.91
CA GLY A 89 -15.27 12.74 -0.06
C GLY A 89 -14.03 11.85 0.08
N PRO A 90 -14.08 10.63 -0.46
CA PRO A 90 -13.01 9.64 -0.26
C PRO A 90 -11.62 10.10 -0.74
N LEU A 91 -11.56 10.92 -1.80
CA LEU A 91 -10.28 11.41 -2.32
C LEU A 91 -9.67 12.46 -1.39
N ASN A 92 -10.49 13.34 -0.81
CA ASN A 92 -10.03 14.28 0.20
C ASN A 92 -9.48 13.55 1.43
N ASP A 93 -10.18 12.52 1.91
CA ASP A 93 -9.76 11.72 3.06
C ASP A 93 -8.43 10.98 2.77
N LEU A 94 -8.28 10.44 1.56
CA LEU A 94 -7.02 9.86 1.10
C LEU A 94 -5.88 10.88 1.21
N PHE A 95 -6.03 12.07 0.63
CA PHE A 95 -4.97 13.08 0.61
C PHE A 95 -4.57 13.54 2.01
N LEU A 96 -5.54 13.77 2.89
CA LEU A 96 -5.26 14.19 4.27
C LEU A 96 -4.57 13.09 5.09
N ALA A 97 -4.82 11.82 4.80
CA ALA A 97 -4.19 10.69 5.49
C ALA A 97 -2.79 10.35 4.96
N LEU A 98 -2.44 10.77 3.72
CA LEU A 98 -1.20 10.36 3.04
C LEU A 98 0.09 10.52 3.85
N PRO A 99 0.37 11.67 4.50
CA PRO A 99 1.65 11.84 5.20
C PRO A 99 1.84 10.81 6.31
N ALA A 100 0.80 10.59 7.12
CA ALA A 100 0.86 9.63 8.22
C ALA A 100 0.96 8.18 7.69
N ALA A 101 0.21 7.85 6.65
CA ALA A 101 0.19 6.54 6.03
C ALA A 101 1.54 6.19 5.35
N VAL A 102 2.14 7.14 4.63
CA VAL A 102 3.47 6.97 4.02
C VAL A 102 4.54 6.78 5.09
N ASP A 103 4.48 7.53 6.20
CA ASP A 103 5.39 7.38 7.32
C ASP A 103 5.25 6.03 8.01
N GLU A 104 4.04 5.50 8.15
CA GLU A 104 3.77 4.18 8.69
C GLU A 104 4.37 3.08 7.81
N MET A 105 4.20 3.17 6.49
CA MET A 105 4.82 2.27 5.53
C MET A 105 6.35 2.27 5.63
N LYS A 106 6.97 3.46 5.72
CA LYS A 106 8.42 3.60 5.88
C LYS A 106 8.90 2.99 7.20
N LYS A 107 8.15 3.16 8.29
CA LYS A 107 8.45 2.54 9.58
C LYS A 107 8.34 1.02 9.50
N ALA A 108 7.29 0.49 8.88
CA ALA A 108 7.10 -0.95 8.68
C ALA A 108 8.29 -1.56 7.92
N ALA A 109 8.74 -0.90 6.84
CA ALA A 109 9.91 -1.35 6.07
C ALA A 109 11.20 -1.41 6.91
N ASN A 110 11.37 -0.49 7.87
CA ASN A 110 12.61 -0.34 8.66
C ASN A 110 12.60 -1.08 10.00
N SER A 111 11.48 -1.67 10.41
CA SER A 111 11.31 -2.23 11.75
C SER A 111 11.68 -3.72 11.89
N GLY A 112 12.15 -4.37 10.82
CA GLY A 112 12.47 -5.80 10.84
C GLY A 112 11.24 -6.71 10.97
N LEU A 113 10.05 -6.21 10.63
CA LEU A 113 8.82 -6.99 10.59
C LEU A 113 8.92 -8.13 9.56
N SER A 114 8.23 -9.25 9.81
CA SER A 114 8.06 -10.33 8.84
C SER A 114 7.26 -9.87 7.62
N LEU A 115 7.25 -10.65 6.53
CA LEU A 115 6.47 -10.32 5.33
C LEU A 115 4.98 -10.21 5.63
N SER A 116 4.44 -11.12 6.45
CA SER A 116 3.04 -11.10 6.87
C SER A 116 2.69 -9.85 7.67
N GLN A 117 3.55 -9.44 8.60
CA GLN A 117 3.36 -8.24 9.41
C GLN A 117 3.42 -6.97 8.55
N GLN A 118 4.36 -6.90 7.60
CA GLN A 118 4.38 -5.81 6.62
C GLN A 118 3.11 -5.83 5.76
N ALA A 119 2.68 -7.01 5.26
CA ALA A 119 1.46 -7.15 4.48
C ALA A 119 0.22 -6.67 5.25
N GLN A 120 0.13 -6.93 6.56
CA GLN A 120 -0.95 -6.41 7.40
C GLN A 120 -0.98 -4.86 7.44
N VAL A 121 0.18 -4.20 7.42
CA VAL A 121 0.24 -2.74 7.30
C VAL A 121 -0.21 -2.30 5.91
N LEU A 122 0.24 -3.00 4.85
CA LEU A 122 -0.19 -2.72 3.47
C LEU A 122 -1.71 -2.82 3.30
N ASP A 123 -2.33 -3.85 3.88
CA ASP A 123 -3.78 -4.10 3.79
C ASP A 123 -4.64 -2.99 4.45
N GLN A 124 -4.04 -2.12 5.28
CA GLN A 124 -4.73 -1.01 5.96
C GLN A 124 -4.75 0.28 5.14
N HIS A 125 -3.95 0.36 4.09
CA HIS A 125 -3.75 1.59 3.32
C HIS A 125 -4.01 1.39 1.83
N PRO A 126 -4.39 2.46 1.11
CA PRO A 126 -4.51 2.44 -0.34
C PRO A 126 -3.17 2.16 -1.03
N THR A 127 -3.24 1.60 -2.23
CA THR A 127 -2.06 1.25 -3.04
C THR A 127 -1.16 2.46 -3.32
N GLU A 128 -1.72 3.65 -3.47
CA GLU A 128 -0.98 4.91 -3.66
C GLU A 128 0.04 5.11 -2.54
N THR A 129 -0.35 4.83 -1.30
CA THR A 129 0.52 4.98 -0.13
C THR A 129 1.76 4.08 -0.21
N LEU A 130 1.59 2.83 -0.64
CA LEU A 130 2.69 1.89 -0.87
C LEU A 130 3.67 2.45 -1.92
N LEU A 131 3.15 2.82 -3.10
CA LEU A 131 3.98 3.29 -4.21
C LEU A 131 4.73 4.57 -3.87
N LEU A 132 4.07 5.52 -3.18
CA LEU A 132 4.68 6.77 -2.72
C LEU A 132 5.76 6.52 -1.65
N ALA A 133 5.52 5.63 -0.69
CA ALA A 133 6.52 5.26 0.29
C ALA A 133 7.74 4.60 -0.35
N MET A 134 7.52 3.65 -1.28
CA MET A 134 8.59 2.96 -2.00
C MET A 134 9.44 3.92 -2.84
N SER A 135 8.84 4.97 -3.40
CA SER A 135 9.54 5.95 -4.24
C SER A 135 10.57 6.80 -3.46
N ASP A 136 10.43 6.89 -2.14
CA ASP A 136 11.33 7.67 -1.27
C ASP A 136 12.18 6.79 -0.33
N LEU A 137 12.13 5.46 -0.47
CA LEU A 137 12.88 4.53 0.34
C LEU A 137 14.19 4.10 -0.33
N PRO A 138 15.25 3.87 0.47
CA PRO A 138 16.46 3.18 0.01
C PRO A 138 16.12 1.80 -0.58
N LEU A 139 16.88 1.37 -1.59
CA LEU A 139 16.62 0.15 -2.36
C LEU A 139 16.37 -1.10 -1.50
N GLN A 140 17.07 -1.26 -0.37
CA GLN A 140 16.91 -2.41 0.51
C GLN A 140 15.53 -2.44 1.19
N LEU A 141 15.09 -1.30 1.73
CA LEU A 141 13.79 -1.16 2.38
C LEU A 141 12.65 -1.25 1.36
N ARG A 142 12.84 -0.68 0.18
CA ARG A 142 11.92 -0.81 -0.96
C ARG A 142 11.70 -2.28 -1.33
N ARG A 143 12.78 -3.08 -1.42
CA ARG A 143 12.71 -4.51 -1.70
C ARG A 143 11.95 -5.30 -0.64
N SER A 144 12.05 -4.90 0.63
CA SER A 144 11.32 -5.52 1.72
C SER A 144 9.80 -5.32 1.55
N LEU A 145 9.35 -4.08 1.32
CA LEU A 145 7.94 -3.80 1.05
C LEU A 145 7.43 -4.47 -0.23
N ALA A 146 8.26 -4.46 -1.29
CA ALA A 146 7.93 -5.12 -2.54
C ALA A 146 7.72 -6.64 -2.33
N ALA A 147 8.60 -7.28 -1.58
CA ALA A 147 8.49 -8.71 -1.25
C ALA A 147 7.21 -9.01 -0.47
N ALA A 148 6.87 -8.18 0.52
CA ALA A 148 5.64 -8.33 1.29
C ALA A 148 4.38 -8.17 0.41
N ALA A 149 4.35 -7.16 -0.46
CA ALA A 149 3.24 -6.92 -1.38
C ALA A 149 3.05 -8.08 -2.37
N VAL A 150 4.14 -8.58 -2.97
CA VAL A 150 4.11 -9.71 -3.90
C VAL A 150 3.67 -10.99 -3.18
N ALA A 151 4.22 -11.27 -1.99
CA ALA A 151 3.85 -12.46 -1.21
C ALA A 151 2.37 -12.43 -0.84
N ALA A 152 1.87 -11.28 -0.34
CA ALA A 152 0.46 -11.11 0.01
C ALA A 152 -0.49 -11.29 -1.19
N ALA A 153 -0.09 -10.79 -2.37
CA ALA A 153 -0.88 -10.92 -3.60
C ALA A 153 -0.92 -12.34 -4.16
N ARG A 154 0.16 -13.11 -3.99
CA ARG A 154 0.28 -14.48 -4.53
C ARG A 154 -0.34 -15.54 -3.61
N VAL A 155 -0.40 -15.27 -2.31
CA VAL A 155 -0.96 -16.21 -1.35
C VAL A 155 -2.47 -16.28 -1.51
N GLN A 156 -2.93 -17.43 -1.99
CA GLN A 156 -4.33 -17.82 -1.95
C GLN A 156 -4.52 -18.77 -0.78
N LEU A 157 -5.39 -18.39 0.17
CA LEU A 157 -5.69 -19.25 1.32
C LEU A 157 -6.53 -20.44 0.84
N PRO A 158 -5.99 -21.69 0.88
CA PRO A 158 -6.70 -22.86 0.37
C PRO A 158 -7.72 -23.43 1.38
N VAL A 159 -8.06 -22.65 2.41
CA VAL A 159 -8.94 -23.06 3.52
C VAL A 159 -9.99 -22.00 3.74
N THR A 160 -11.23 -22.42 3.94
CA THR A 160 -12.38 -21.57 4.23
C THR A 160 -12.87 -21.75 5.66
N GLY A 161 -13.73 -20.84 6.14
CA GLY A 161 -14.40 -21.01 7.44
C GLY A 161 -15.27 -22.26 7.48
N GLN A 162 -15.84 -22.69 6.34
CA GLN A 162 -16.66 -23.89 6.26
C GLN A 162 -15.82 -25.15 6.51
N ASP A 163 -14.61 -25.21 5.97
CA ASP A 163 -13.70 -26.34 6.19
C ASP A 163 -13.36 -26.52 7.68
N LEU A 164 -13.25 -25.41 8.43
CA LEU A 164 -13.04 -25.45 9.88
C LEU A 164 -14.27 -25.95 10.64
N LEU A 165 -15.48 -25.52 10.24
CA LEU A 165 -16.72 -26.02 10.81
C LEU A 165 -16.91 -27.50 10.55
N ASP A 166 -16.66 -27.96 9.33
CA ASP A 166 -16.73 -29.38 8.94
C ASP A 166 -15.66 -30.21 9.68
N GLY A 167 -14.53 -29.57 10.01
CA GLY A 167 -13.48 -30.15 10.87
C GLY A 167 -13.81 -30.16 12.36
N GLY A 168 -15.04 -29.77 12.77
CA GLY A 168 -15.53 -29.83 14.14
C GLY A 168 -15.16 -28.65 15.03
N VAL A 169 -14.74 -27.52 14.46
CA VAL A 169 -14.54 -26.25 15.19
C VAL A 169 -15.90 -25.59 15.38
N SER A 170 -16.17 -25.09 16.60
CA SER A 170 -17.44 -24.39 16.88
C SER A 170 -17.51 -23.05 16.16
N PRO A 171 -18.73 -22.56 15.77
CA PRO A 171 -18.87 -21.23 15.19
C PRO A 171 -18.43 -20.14 16.17
N GLY A 172 -17.56 -19.21 15.68
CA GLY A 172 -17.09 -18.10 16.52
C GLY A 172 -16.02 -17.23 15.86
N PRO A 173 -15.63 -16.14 16.52
CA PRO A 173 -14.63 -15.19 15.99
C PRO A 173 -13.22 -15.81 15.84
N HIS A 174 -12.93 -16.88 16.56
CA HIS A 174 -11.67 -17.63 16.47
C HIS A 174 -11.44 -18.23 15.09
N ILE A 175 -12.52 -18.58 14.33
CA ILE A 175 -12.42 -19.05 12.94
C ILE A 175 -11.73 -17.98 12.07
N GLY A 176 -12.22 -16.74 12.08
CA GLY A 176 -11.63 -15.66 11.30
C GLY A 176 -10.19 -15.35 11.71
N ARG A 177 -9.89 -15.47 13.02
CA ARG A 177 -8.53 -15.27 13.53
C ARG A 177 -7.59 -16.41 13.08
N ALA A 178 -8.05 -17.66 13.12
CA ALA A 178 -7.28 -18.81 12.64
C ALA A 178 -6.96 -18.71 11.14
N LEU A 179 -7.94 -18.32 10.32
CA LEU A 179 -7.73 -18.12 8.88
C LEU A 179 -6.69 -17.01 8.59
N ARG A 180 -6.73 -15.90 9.33
CA ARG A 180 -5.71 -14.85 9.21
C ARG A 180 -4.33 -15.36 9.57
N LEU A 181 -4.18 -16.03 10.71
CA LEU A 181 -2.90 -16.59 11.15
C LEU A 181 -2.38 -17.65 10.16
N THR A 182 -3.26 -18.41 9.53
CA THR A 182 -2.88 -19.35 8.47
C THR A 182 -2.39 -18.64 7.22
N ARG A 183 -3.06 -17.54 6.80
CA ARG A 183 -2.59 -16.70 5.70
C ARG A 183 -1.21 -16.11 6.02
N ASP A 184 -1.03 -15.60 7.23
CA ASP A 184 0.24 -15.03 7.68
C ASP A 184 1.38 -16.07 7.65
N ALA A 185 1.10 -17.29 8.11
CA ALA A 185 2.07 -18.39 8.07
C ALA A 185 2.44 -18.79 6.63
N LEU A 186 1.49 -18.73 5.69
CA LEU A 186 1.75 -18.94 4.25
C LEU A 186 2.59 -17.79 3.64
N ILE A 187 2.31 -16.54 3.99
CA ILE A 187 3.08 -15.36 3.54
C ILE A 187 4.53 -15.44 4.02
N ASP A 188 4.74 -15.92 5.25
CA ASP A 188 6.07 -16.04 5.86
C ASP A 188 6.78 -17.36 5.50
N ASP A 189 6.23 -18.16 4.56
CA ASP A 189 6.75 -19.49 4.15
C ASP A 189 6.95 -20.46 5.35
N MET A 190 6.18 -20.28 6.43
CA MET A 190 6.25 -21.16 7.62
C MET A 190 5.55 -22.49 7.41
N ILE A 191 4.59 -22.55 6.50
CA ILE A 191 3.83 -23.75 6.12
C ILE A 191 3.63 -23.81 4.61
N ALA A 192 3.51 -25.02 4.07
CA ALA A 192 3.11 -25.23 2.68
C ALA A 192 1.57 -25.17 2.53
N ALA A 193 1.10 -24.95 1.31
CA ALA A 193 -0.35 -24.85 1.03
C ALA A 193 -1.12 -26.13 1.41
N GLU A 194 -0.47 -27.29 1.24
CA GLU A 194 -1.03 -28.60 1.58
C GLU A 194 -1.22 -28.80 3.11
N GLU A 195 -0.45 -28.06 3.92
CA GLU A 195 -0.51 -28.13 5.39
C GLU A 195 -1.53 -27.14 5.97
N ALA A 196 -2.04 -26.19 5.16
CA ALA A 196 -2.85 -25.07 5.61
C ALA A 196 -4.11 -25.51 6.37
N LEU A 197 -4.81 -26.55 5.93
CA LEU A 197 -6.01 -27.04 6.62
C LEU A 197 -5.68 -27.58 8.02
N GLY A 198 -4.65 -28.41 8.13
CA GLY A 198 -4.20 -28.96 9.41
C GLY A 198 -3.79 -27.86 10.38
N TRP A 199 -3.02 -26.90 9.90
CA TRP A 199 -2.58 -25.73 10.67
C TRP A 199 -3.77 -24.88 11.13
N ALA A 200 -4.71 -24.57 10.24
CA ALA A 200 -5.89 -23.76 10.54
C ALA A 200 -6.79 -24.42 11.60
N LEU A 201 -7.02 -25.75 11.49
CA LEU A 201 -7.78 -26.53 12.48
C LEU A 201 -7.11 -26.53 13.86
N GLN A 202 -5.81 -26.76 13.91
CA GLN A 202 -5.06 -26.72 15.16
C GLN A 202 -5.11 -25.34 15.81
N THR A 203 -4.87 -24.30 15.02
CA THR A 203 -4.91 -22.91 15.47
C THR A 203 -6.30 -22.52 15.98
N ALA A 204 -7.35 -22.86 15.24
CA ALA A 204 -8.73 -22.56 15.63
C ALA A 204 -9.11 -23.21 16.97
N ARG A 205 -8.75 -24.48 17.17
CA ARG A 205 -9.00 -25.20 18.43
C ARG A 205 -8.25 -24.60 19.61
N SER A 206 -7.00 -24.16 19.40
CA SER A 206 -6.23 -23.48 20.45
C SER A 206 -6.88 -22.17 20.87
N LEU A 207 -7.34 -21.36 19.89
CA LEU A 207 -8.03 -20.09 20.13
C LEU A 207 -9.42 -20.27 20.77
N GLU A 208 -10.13 -21.37 20.46
CA GLU A 208 -11.42 -21.73 21.06
C GLU A 208 -11.29 -21.96 22.57
N VAL A 209 -10.24 -22.66 22.98
CA VAL A 209 -9.93 -22.93 24.39
C VAL A 209 -9.61 -21.61 25.14
N GLU A 210 -8.82 -20.73 24.54
CA GLU A 210 -8.49 -19.40 25.13
C GLU A 210 -9.73 -18.51 25.33
N THR A 211 -10.72 -18.63 24.46
CA THR A 211 -11.94 -17.80 24.52
C THR A 211 -12.97 -18.34 25.52
N SER A 212 -12.82 -19.60 25.96
CA SER A 212 -13.75 -20.27 26.88
C SER A 212 -13.35 -20.15 28.36
N VAL A 213 -12.23 -19.50 28.66
CA VAL A 213 -11.70 -19.19 30.01
C VAL A 213 -11.92 -17.71 30.32
#